data_db73aed742ee336aa1f2653528c747ff
#
_entry.id   db73aed742ee336aa1f2653528c747ff
#
_cell.length_a   1.000
_cell.length_b   1.000
_cell.length_c   1.000
_cell.angle_alpha   90.00
_cell.angle_beta   90.00
_cell.angle_gamma   90.00
#
_symmetry.space_group_name_H-M   'P 1'
#
loop_
_entity.id
_entity.type
_entity.pdbx_description
1 polymer ?
#
loop_
_entity_poly.entity_id
_entity_poly.type
_entity_poly.pdbx_seq_one_letter_code
_entity_poly.pdbx_strand_id
1 'polypeptide(L)'
;VNDVTMSGTAVSMGNPHLVFFVDDVENTDVSMLGSLFECHPWFPDRTNVEFAQIISHNEIRMRVWERGSGITMACGTGACATLVAANACKLCGTNANIILDGGILNIEIDSSNGTVIMTGPAETVFEGKIKI
;
A
#
# COMPACT_ATOMS: atom_id res chain seq x y z
N VAL A 1 -1.71 -9.19 -18.22
CA VAL A 1 -2.83 -8.39 -18.75
C VAL A 1 -2.27 -7.50 -19.85
N ASN A 2 -2.87 -7.46 -21.04
CA ASN A 2 -2.40 -6.67 -22.19
C ASN A 2 -0.88 -6.79 -22.44
N ASP A 3 -0.36 -8.02 -22.45
CA ASP A 3 1.06 -8.36 -22.63
C ASP A 3 2.01 -7.85 -21.52
N VAL A 4 1.47 -7.27 -20.42
CA VAL A 4 2.25 -6.94 -19.23
C VAL A 4 2.21 -8.09 -18.25
N THR A 5 3.38 -8.56 -17.83
CA THR A 5 3.53 -9.60 -16.81
C THR A 5 4.36 -9.05 -15.66
N MET A 6 3.79 -9.08 -14.46
CA MET A 6 4.47 -8.65 -13.22
C MET A 6 4.19 -9.69 -12.12
N SER A 7 5.15 -9.84 -11.21
CA SER A 7 4.99 -10.67 -10.03
C SER A 7 4.56 -9.79 -8.85
N GLY A 8 3.39 -10.07 -8.29
CA GLY A 8 2.83 -9.32 -7.18
C GLY A 8 2.36 -10.22 -6.04
N THR A 9 2.19 -9.64 -4.87
CA THR A 9 1.71 -10.29 -3.65
C THR A 9 0.32 -9.78 -3.31
N ALA A 10 -0.66 -10.69 -3.26
CA ALA A 10 -2.02 -10.36 -2.83
C ALA A 10 -2.12 -10.38 -1.30
N VAL A 11 -2.67 -9.33 -0.71
CA VAL A 11 -2.86 -9.18 0.73
C VAL A 11 -4.27 -8.69 1.02
N SER A 12 -4.92 -9.26 2.03
CA SER A 12 -6.19 -8.74 2.55
C SER A 12 -5.97 -8.04 3.88
N MET A 13 -6.40 -6.79 3.97
CA MET A 13 -6.49 -6.01 5.20
C MET A 13 -7.95 -5.76 5.61
N GLY A 14 -8.88 -6.67 5.17
CA GLY A 14 -10.33 -6.47 5.16
C GLY A 14 -10.82 -5.94 3.82
N ASN A 15 -9.95 -5.32 3.06
CA ASN A 15 -10.09 -4.94 1.66
C ASN A 15 -8.90 -5.50 0.86
N PRO A 16 -9.05 -5.73 -0.46
CA PRO A 16 -8.01 -6.36 -1.27
C PRO A 16 -6.91 -5.39 -1.67
N HIS A 17 -5.67 -5.90 -1.61
CA HIS A 17 -4.46 -5.20 -2.05
C HIS A 17 -3.61 -6.11 -2.92
N LEU A 18 -3.00 -5.54 -3.95
CA LEU A 18 -2.01 -6.20 -4.80
C LEU A 18 -0.73 -5.36 -4.77
N VAL A 19 0.31 -5.90 -4.15
CA VAL A 19 1.58 -5.21 -3.95
C VAL A 19 2.62 -5.69 -4.95
N PHE A 20 3.18 -4.77 -5.72
CA PHE A 20 4.30 -4.99 -6.62
C PHE A 20 5.57 -4.34 -6.05
N PHE A 21 6.64 -5.12 -5.94
CA PHE A 21 7.95 -4.57 -5.61
C PHE A 21 8.68 -4.20 -6.91
N VAL A 22 9.13 -2.95 -6.98
CA VAL A 22 9.78 -2.36 -8.15
C VAL A 22 11.11 -1.72 -7.76
N ASP A 23 12.03 -1.60 -8.71
CA ASP A 23 13.36 -1.02 -8.47
C ASP A 23 13.34 0.51 -8.42
N ASP A 24 12.38 1.13 -9.13
CA ASP A 24 12.23 2.60 -9.21
C ASP A 24 10.74 2.97 -9.22
N VAL A 25 10.23 3.26 -8.04
CA VAL A 25 8.82 3.59 -7.86
C VAL A 25 8.47 4.99 -8.38
N GLU A 26 9.42 5.91 -8.41
CA GLU A 26 9.18 7.27 -8.89
C GLU A 26 8.96 7.29 -10.41
N ASN A 27 9.65 6.43 -11.16
CA ASN A 27 9.50 6.28 -12.60
C ASN A 27 8.49 5.19 -13.00
N THR A 28 7.84 4.53 -12.05
CA THR A 28 6.77 3.57 -12.33
C THR A 28 5.51 4.29 -12.80
N ASP A 29 4.94 3.87 -13.93
CA ASP A 29 3.65 4.40 -14.41
C ASP A 29 2.49 3.81 -13.61
N VAL A 30 2.26 4.39 -12.41
CA VAL A 30 1.19 3.97 -11.48
C VAL A 30 -0.18 4.12 -12.11
N SER A 31 -0.39 5.12 -12.97
CA SER A 31 -1.68 5.34 -13.61
C SER A 31 -2.03 4.22 -14.59
N MET A 32 -1.11 3.91 -15.49
CA MET A 32 -1.32 2.87 -16.50
C MET A 32 -1.38 1.48 -15.85
N LEU A 33 -0.39 1.13 -15.03
CA LEU A 33 -0.33 -0.20 -14.42
C LEU A 33 -1.40 -0.40 -13.36
N GLY A 34 -1.66 0.62 -12.53
CA GLY A 34 -2.67 0.56 -11.47
C GLY A 34 -4.07 0.33 -12.03
N SER A 35 -4.46 1.10 -13.05
CA SER A 35 -5.77 0.94 -13.70
C SER A 35 -5.92 -0.44 -14.37
N LEU A 36 -4.82 -0.97 -14.93
CA LEU A 36 -4.79 -2.26 -15.58
C LEU A 36 -5.01 -3.41 -14.58
N PHE A 37 -4.27 -3.39 -13.47
CA PHE A 37 -4.32 -4.46 -12.46
C PHE A 37 -5.51 -4.33 -11.51
N GLU A 38 -6.06 -3.13 -11.27
CA GLU A 38 -7.27 -2.94 -10.48
C GLU A 38 -8.41 -3.85 -10.91
N CYS A 39 -8.58 -4.00 -12.23
CA CYS A 39 -9.67 -4.76 -12.86
C CYS A 39 -9.25 -6.17 -13.30
N HIS A 40 -8.12 -6.69 -12.82
CA HIS A 40 -7.67 -8.03 -13.21
C HIS A 40 -8.70 -9.10 -12.80
N PRO A 41 -8.99 -10.09 -13.67
CA PRO A 41 -10.02 -11.12 -13.41
C PRO A 41 -9.87 -11.91 -12.10
N TRP A 42 -8.66 -11.95 -11.53
CA TRP A 42 -8.43 -12.58 -10.20
C TRP A 42 -9.03 -11.79 -9.04
N PHE A 43 -9.42 -10.54 -9.27
CA PHE A 43 -10.02 -9.66 -8.27
C PHE A 43 -11.43 -9.26 -8.73
N PRO A 44 -12.46 -10.11 -8.49
CA PRO A 44 -13.82 -9.86 -9.00
C PRO A 44 -14.44 -8.55 -8.46
N ASP A 45 -14.04 -8.15 -7.25
CA ASP A 45 -14.47 -6.89 -6.62
C ASP A 45 -13.45 -5.77 -6.82
N ARG A 46 -12.52 -5.92 -7.79
CA ARG A 46 -11.36 -5.05 -8.02
C ARG A 46 -10.41 -5.03 -6.82
N THR A 47 -9.28 -4.36 -6.94
CA THR A 47 -8.25 -4.30 -5.89
C THR A 47 -7.56 -2.95 -5.85
N ASN A 48 -7.03 -2.57 -4.69
CA ASN A 48 -6.02 -1.52 -4.60
C ASN A 48 -4.70 -2.08 -5.12
N VAL A 49 -3.91 -1.25 -5.78
CA VAL A 49 -2.62 -1.65 -6.37
C VAL A 49 -1.52 -0.77 -5.82
N GLU A 50 -0.60 -1.36 -5.09
CA GLU A 50 0.55 -0.70 -4.49
C GLU A 50 1.82 -1.02 -5.28
N PHE A 51 2.61 0.02 -5.56
CA PHE A 51 3.96 -0.09 -6.09
C PHE A 51 4.94 0.34 -5.02
N ALA A 52 5.85 -0.54 -4.64
CA ALA A 52 6.72 -0.35 -3.50
C ALA A 52 8.18 -0.58 -3.87
N GLN A 53 9.05 0.31 -3.42
CA GLN A 53 10.50 0.21 -3.55
C GLN A 53 11.10 0.03 -2.16
N ILE A 54 11.88 -1.02 -1.97
CA ILE A 54 12.64 -1.25 -0.73
C ILE A 54 13.82 -0.28 -0.73
N ILE A 55 13.81 0.66 0.22
CA ILE A 55 14.91 1.62 0.42
C ILE A 55 15.96 1.02 1.34
N SER A 56 15.50 0.41 2.45
CA SER A 56 16.33 -0.31 3.40
C SER A 56 15.50 -1.40 4.10
N HIS A 57 16.07 -2.12 5.06
CA HIS A 57 15.36 -3.18 5.80
C HIS A 57 14.16 -2.67 6.63
N ASN A 58 14.05 -1.36 6.86
CA ASN A 58 13.01 -0.71 7.65
C ASN A 58 12.43 0.56 7.00
N GLU A 59 12.66 0.76 5.71
CA GLU A 59 12.10 1.86 4.95
C GLU A 59 11.63 1.39 3.56
N ILE A 60 10.38 1.68 3.24
CA ILE A 60 9.75 1.35 1.97
C ILE A 60 9.10 2.61 1.39
N ARG A 61 9.44 2.97 0.16
CA ARG A 61 8.74 4.01 -0.59
C ARG A 61 7.59 3.39 -1.35
N MET A 62 6.38 3.93 -1.21
CA MET A 62 5.17 3.38 -1.81
C MET A 62 4.37 4.45 -2.54
N ARG A 63 3.84 4.09 -3.71
CA ARG A 63 2.80 4.82 -4.44
C ARG A 63 1.62 3.89 -4.69
N VAL A 64 0.40 4.44 -4.71
CA VAL A 64 -0.81 3.64 -4.75
C VAL A 64 -1.79 4.11 -5.83
N TRP A 65 -2.44 3.14 -6.44
CA TRP A 65 -3.68 3.29 -7.19
C TRP A 65 -4.80 2.68 -6.36
N GLU A 66 -5.66 3.53 -5.78
CA GLU A 66 -6.77 3.06 -4.95
C GLU A 66 -7.95 2.62 -5.80
N ARG A 67 -8.56 1.52 -5.39
CA ARG A 67 -9.76 0.97 -6.00
C ARG A 67 -10.87 2.01 -6.09
N GLY A 68 -11.27 2.36 -7.32
CA GLY A 68 -12.32 3.31 -7.61
C GLY A 68 -11.94 4.79 -7.47
N SER A 69 -10.72 5.12 -7.02
CA SER A 69 -10.29 6.51 -6.79
C SER A 69 -9.08 6.93 -7.62
N GLY A 70 -8.27 5.97 -8.08
CA GLY A 70 -7.03 6.25 -8.80
C GLY A 70 -5.86 6.60 -7.88
N ILE A 71 -4.93 7.41 -8.37
CA ILE A 71 -3.75 7.83 -7.58
C ILE A 71 -4.21 8.70 -6.41
N THR A 72 -3.79 8.33 -5.21
CA THR A 72 -4.03 9.10 -3.98
C THR A 72 -2.72 9.36 -3.24
N MET A 73 -2.74 10.35 -2.35
CA MET A 73 -1.54 10.79 -1.62
C MET A 73 -1.18 9.84 -0.47
N ALA A 74 -2.15 9.10 0.05
CA ALA A 74 -1.98 8.16 1.15
C ALA A 74 -3.08 7.10 1.17
N CYS A 75 -2.70 5.89 1.54
CA CYS A 75 -3.61 4.77 1.78
C CYS A 75 -3.10 3.98 2.99
N GLY A 76 -3.78 4.12 4.13
CA GLY A 76 -3.36 3.48 5.39
C GLY A 76 -3.34 1.96 5.29
N THR A 77 -4.40 1.35 4.77
CA THR A 77 -4.46 -0.12 4.58
C THR A 77 -3.47 -0.60 3.52
N GLY A 78 -3.19 0.22 2.50
CA GLY A 78 -2.15 -0.06 1.50
C GLY A 78 -0.75 -0.06 2.11
N ALA A 79 -0.46 0.86 3.04
CA ALA A 79 0.80 0.86 3.78
C ALA A 79 0.95 -0.41 4.64
N CYS A 80 -0.12 -0.81 5.34
CA CYS A 80 -0.16 -2.07 6.10
C CYS A 80 0.08 -3.28 5.20
N ALA A 81 -0.65 -3.38 4.08
CA ALA A 81 -0.51 -4.46 3.11
C ALA A 81 0.91 -4.53 2.53
N THR A 82 1.52 -3.38 2.28
CA THR A 82 2.89 -3.29 1.75
C THR A 82 3.92 -3.90 2.70
N LEU A 83 3.86 -3.59 4.01
CA LEU A 83 4.76 -4.22 4.97
C LEU A 83 4.48 -5.72 5.11
N VAL A 84 3.21 -6.14 5.16
CA VAL A 84 2.85 -7.56 5.23
C VAL A 84 3.42 -8.33 4.03
N ALA A 85 3.27 -7.79 2.81
CA ALA A 85 3.85 -8.37 1.61
C ALA A 85 5.38 -8.42 1.66
N ALA A 86 6.03 -7.32 2.07
CA ALA A 86 7.49 -7.24 2.18
C ALA A 86 8.05 -8.25 3.18
N ASN A 87 7.39 -8.42 4.33
CA ASN A 87 7.77 -9.42 5.34
C ASN A 87 7.59 -10.84 4.82
N ALA A 88 6.46 -11.13 4.17
CA ALA A 88 6.19 -12.45 3.57
C ALA A 88 7.21 -12.81 2.48
N CYS A 89 7.67 -11.82 1.70
CA CYS A 89 8.71 -11.97 0.68
C CYS A 89 10.14 -11.92 1.26
N LYS A 90 10.31 -11.76 2.57
CA LYS A 90 11.60 -11.64 3.28
C LYS A 90 12.44 -10.43 2.81
N LEU A 91 11.79 -9.36 2.40
CA LEU A 91 12.41 -8.11 1.95
C LEU A 91 12.59 -7.11 3.11
N CYS A 92 11.75 -7.19 4.14
CA CYS A 92 11.79 -6.37 5.35
C CYS A 92 11.45 -7.21 6.58
N GLY A 93 11.76 -6.64 7.75
CA GLY A 93 11.35 -7.19 9.04
C GLY A 93 9.87 -6.94 9.36
N THR A 94 9.53 -6.95 10.64
CA THR A 94 8.16 -6.75 11.14
C THR A 94 7.83 -5.29 11.45
N ASN A 95 8.77 -4.36 11.27
CA ASN A 95 8.57 -2.93 11.48
C ASN A 95 9.26 -2.14 10.37
N ALA A 96 8.54 -1.22 9.74
CA ALA A 96 9.11 -0.32 8.74
C ALA A 96 8.35 1.01 8.67
N ASN A 97 9.05 2.04 8.24
CA ASN A 97 8.46 3.29 7.80
C ASN A 97 8.05 3.17 6.33
N ILE A 98 6.78 3.44 6.06
CA ILE A 98 6.23 3.48 4.71
C ILE A 98 6.14 4.95 4.30
N ILE A 99 6.92 5.32 3.29
CA ILE A 99 7.00 6.68 2.76
C ILE A 99 5.99 6.79 1.62
N LEU A 100 4.92 7.55 1.85
CA LEU A 100 3.85 7.83 0.89
C LEU A 100 4.04 9.23 0.28
N ASP A 101 3.30 9.55 -0.77
CA ASP A 101 3.29 10.91 -1.33
C ASP A 101 2.83 11.96 -0.30
N GLY A 102 1.89 11.59 0.59
CA GLY A 102 1.32 12.47 1.60
C GLY A 102 2.05 12.49 2.95
N GLY A 103 3.05 11.64 3.17
CA GLY A 103 3.75 11.57 4.44
C GLY A 103 4.29 10.19 4.78
N ILE A 104 4.68 9.99 6.03
CA ILE A 104 5.28 8.76 6.51
C ILE A 104 4.36 8.11 7.55
N LEU A 105 4.13 6.81 7.39
CA LEU A 105 3.46 5.96 8.36
C LEU A 105 4.43 4.91 8.86
N ASN A 106 4.48 4.68 10.18
CA ASN A 106 5.17 3.53 10.75
C ASN A 106 4.18 2.37 10.84
N ILE A 107 4.57 1.23 10.30
CA ILE A 107 3.79 0.00 10.33
C ILE A 107 4.57 -1.06 11.08
N GLU A 108 3.87 -1.76 11.98
CA GLU A 108 4.43 -2.86 12.77
C GLU A 108 3.52 -4.08 12.71
N ILE A 109 4.11 -5.26 12.50
CA ILE A 109 3.42 -6.55 12.59
C ILE A 109 3.69 -7.14 13.96
N ASP A 110 2.66 -7.23 14.80
CA ASP A 110 2.75 -7.95 16.07
C ASP A 110 2.73 -9.46 15.80
N SER A 111 3.90 -10.08 15.87
CA SER A 111 4.06 -11.51 15.57
C SER A 111 3.38 -12.41 16.60
N SER A 112 2.98 -11.88 17.76
CA SER A 112 2.33 -12.67 18.83
C SER A 112 0.87 -13.00 18.50
N ASN A 113 0.19 -12.11 17.76
CA ASN A 113 -1.24 -12.24 17.45
C ASN A 113 -1.58 -11.98 15.97
N GLY A 114 -0.59 -11.61 15.14
CA GLY A 114 -0.78 -11.29 13.73
C GLY A 114 -1.46 -9.94 13.47
N THR A 115 -1.57 -9.07 14.47
CA THR A 115 -2.14 -7.73 14.31
C THR A 115 -1.15 -6.80 13.61
N VAL A 116 -1.67 -5.94 12.74
CA VAL A 116 -0.88 -4.87 12.12
C VAL A 116 -1.22 -3.54 12.80
N ILE A 117 -0.20 -2.87 13.32
CA ILE A 117 -0.31 -1.59 14.02
C ILE A 117 0.20 -0.51 13.09
N MET A 118 -0.61 0.53 12.90
CA MET A 118 -0.25 1.71 12.11
C MET A 118 -0.13 2.92 13.01
N THR A 119 0.98 3.62 12.92
CA THR A 119 1.24 4.88 13.64
C THR A 119 1.56 5.98 12.65
N GLY A 120 0.88 7.12 12.78
CA GLY A 120 1.08 8.29 11.92
C GLY A 120 0.74 9.58 12.64
N PRO A 121 1.06 10.74 12.03
CA PRO A 121 0.70 12.05 12.57
C PRO A 121 -0.81 12.26 12.52
N ALA A 122 -1.31 13.09 13.44
CA ALA A 122 -2.67 13.58 13.44
C ALA A 122 -2.66 15.08 13.77
N GLU A 123 -3.27 15.88 12.89
CA GLU A 123 -3.36 17.32 13.06
C GLU A 123 -4.82 17.78 13.00
N THR A 124 -5.22 18.70 13.90
CA THR A 124 -6.53 19.32 13.83
C THR A 124 -6.57 20.31 12.68
N VAL A 125 -7.43 20.05 11.69
CA VAL A 125 -7.60 20.91 10.51
C VAL A 125 -8.66 21.98 10.77
N PHE A 126 -9.78 21.60 11.42
CA PHE A 126 -10.84 22.51 11.86
C PHE A 126 -11.69 21.86 12.93
N GLU A 127 -12.46 22.70 13.65
CA GLU A 127 -13.52 22.26 14.55
C GLU A 127 -14.87 22.71 14.00
N GLY A 128 -15.90 21.86 14.13
CA GLY A 128 -17.23 22.15 13.62
C GLY A 128 -18.34 21.56 14.49
N LYS A 129 -19.56 22.10 14.33
CA LYS A 129 -20.78 21.59 14.99
C LYS A 129 -21.77 21.15 13.91
N ILE A 130 -22.41 20.00 14.14
CA ILE A 130 -23.46 19.49 13.28
C ILE A 130 -24.73 19.30 14.12
N LYS A 131 -25.90 19.64 13.53
CA LYS A 131 -27.20 19.27 14.11
C LYS A 131 -27.54 17.85 13.67
N ILE A 132 -27.91 17.04 14.63
CA ILE A 132 -28.38 15.67 14.43
C ILE A 132 -29.90 15.69 14.38
#